data_13ba9c200133907997966662509b6615
#
_entry.id   13ba9c200133907997966662509b6615
#
_cell.length_a   1.000
_cell.length_b   1.000
_cell.length_c   1.000
_cell.angle_alpha   90.00
_cell.angle_beta   90.00
_cell.angle_gamma   90.00
#
_symmetry.space_group_name_H-M   'P 1'
#
loop_
_entity.id
_entity.type
_entity.pdbx_description
1 polymer ?
#
loop_
_entity_poly.entity_id
_entity_poly.type
_entity_poly.pdbx_seq_one_letter_code
_entity_poly.pdbx_strand_id
1 'polypeptide(L)'
;IVEGLLGADVIGFQTHGGAANFRRLAEVVSQAEVSGQEVKVAGREVRVDCFGIGVDTATLEAMATDPAMIERAREVRESLGNPERVLLGVDRLDYTKGLARRLRAFRELLEEGRLSVGRHVLVQVAEPTRENVRDYAEFRDRIDRMVGEINGDYGEVGAVPMHYLHRHHDLEELVALYLAADVMLVTAVRDGMNLVCKE
;
A
#
# COMPACT_ATOMS: atom_id res chain seq x y z
N ILE A 1 25.11 -11.76 -4.10
CA ILE A 1 24.36 -10.57 -3.63
C ILE A 1 24.98 -10.05 -2.32
N VAL A 2 25.13 -10.86 -1.27
CA VAL A 2 25.69 -10.42 0.02
C VAL A 2 27.07 -9.79 -0.17
N GLU A 3 27.99 -10.48 -0.83
CA GLU A 3 29.34 -9.98 -1.11
C GLU A 3 29.33 -8.68 -1.91
N GLY A 4 28.42 -8.56 -2.90
CA GLY A 4 28.27 -7.33 -3.65
C GLY A 4 27.78 -6.14 -2.81
N LEU A 5 26.86 -6.38 -1.87
CA LEU A 5 26.41 -5.35 -0.92
C LEU A 5 27.51 -4.94 0.05
N LEU A 6 28.34 -5.88 0.50
CA LEU A 6 29.48 -5.61 1.38
C LEU A 6 30.60 -4.78 0.71
N GLY A 7 30.46 -4.47 -0.57
CA GLY A 7 31.28 -3.48 -1.27
C GLY A 7 30.94 -2.02 -0.92
N ALA A 8 29.80 -1.74 -0.29
CA ALA A 8 29.43 -0.41 0.18
C ALA A 8 30.03 -0.12 1.56
N ASP A 9 30.18 1.17 1.90
CA ASP A 9 30.66 1.60 3.23
C ASP A 9 29.53 1.60 4.27
N VAL A 10 28.27 1.83 3.82
CA VAL A 10 27.07 1.83 4.66
C VAL A 10 25.95 1.05 3.97
N ILE A 11 25.32 0.14 4.71
CA ILE A 11 24.14 -0.62 4.27
C ILE A 11 22.99 -0.30 5.21
N GLY A 12 21.91 0.30 4.66
CA GLY A 12 20.73 0.70 5.39
C GLY A 12 19.56 -0.27 5.23
N PHE A 13 18.88 -0.55 6.33
CA PHE A 13 17.62 -1.31 6.35
C PHE A 13 16.48 -0.48 6.93
N GLN A 14 15.23 -0.85 6.61
CA GLN A 14 14.05 -0.20 7.15
C GLN A 14 13.74 -0.60 8.60
N THR A 15 14.26 -1.75 9.05
CA THR A 15 14.01 -2.28 10.39
C THR A 15 15.30 -2.79 11.03
N HIS A 16 15.37 -2.71 12.36
CA HIS A 16 16.48 -3.31 13.12
C HIS A 16 16.59 -4.82 12.89
N GLY A 17 15.46 -5.53 12.72
CA GLY A 17 15.44 -6.95 12.40
C GLY A 17 16.06 -7.24 11.03
N GLY A 18 15.81 -6.41 10.02
CA GLY A 18 16.44 -6.50 8.69
C GLY A 18 17.95 -6.36 8.77
N ALA A 19 18.43 -5.34 9.46
CA ALA A 19 19.87 -5.11 9.69
C ALA A 19 20.53 -6.28 10.45
N ALA A 20 19.87 -6.77 11.51
CA ALA A 20 20.38 -7.91 12.27
C ALA A 20 20.44 -9.19 11.44
N ASN A 21 19.43 -9.45 10.63
CA ASN A 21 19.41 -10.62 9.73
C ASN A 21 20.52 -10.54 8.67
N PHE A 22 20.74 -9.34 8.10
CA PHE A 22 21.83 -9.16 7.14
C PHE A 22 23.20 -9.39 7.77
N ARG A 23 23.45 -8.87 8.98
CA ARG A 23 24.72 -9.11 9.71
C ARG A 23 24.97 -10.60 9.93
N ARG A 24 23.95 -11.35 10.42
CA ARG A 24 24.07 -12.83 10.55
C ARG A 24 24.34 -13.51 9.21
N LEU A 25 23.69 -13.04 8.13
CA LEU A 25 23.93 -13.60 6.80
C LEU A 25 25.35 -13.34 6.31
N ALA A 26 25.91 -12.16 6.59
CA ALA A 26 27.31 -11.82 6.28
C ALA A 26 28.31 -12.72 7.03
N GLU A 27 28.07 -13.03 8.31
CA GLU A 27 28.87 -14.00 9.08
C GLU A 27 28.89 -15.39 8.41
N VAL A 28 27.70 -15.88 8.02
CA VAL A 28 27.55 -17.25 7.46
C VAL A 28 28.09 -17.35 6.03
N VAL A 29 27.77 -16.35 5.16
CA VAL A 29 28.08 -16.45 3.72
C VAL A 29 29.46 -15.92 3.38
N SER A 30 29.92 -14.87 4.05
CA SER A 30 31.17 -14.18 3.71
C SER A 30 32.24 -14.31 4.80
N GLN A 31 31.99 -15.12 5.84
CA GLN A 31 32.87 -15.29 7.00
C GLN A 31 33.30 -13.95 7.62
N ALA A 32 32.37 -12.98 7.60
CA ALA A 32 32.61 -11.65 8.14
C ALA A 32 32.63 -11.66 9.68
N GLU A 33 33.44 -10.81 10.28
CA GLU A 33 33.40 -10.53 11.72
C GLU A 33 32.38 -9.43 11.99
N VAL A 34 31.42 -9.70 12.87
CA VAL A 34 30.38 -8.73 13.23
C VAL A 34 30.56 -8.22 14.66
N SER A 35 30.62 -6.92 14.81
CA SER A 35 30.69 -6.24 16.12
C SER A 35 29.68 -5.09 16.17
N GLY A 36 28.57 -5.29 16.87
CA GLY A 36 27.48 -4.30 16.93
C GLY A 36 26.89 -4.02 15.55
N GLN A 37 27.09 -2.82 15.03
CA GLN A 37 26.64 -2.39 13.70
C GLN A 37 27.69 -2.52 12.60
N GLU A 38 28.91 -2.93 12.96
CA GLU A 38 30.04 -3.04 12.05
C GLU A 38 30.22 -4.47 11.57
N VAL A 39 30.52 -4.60 10.28
CA VAL A 39 30.82 -5.86 9.60
C VAL A 39 32.20 -5.73 8.96
N LYS A 40 33.16 -6.54 9.41
CA LYS A 40 34.52 -6.57 8.87
C LYS A 40 34.69 -7.75 7.92
N VAL A 41 35.06 -7.49 6.69
CA VAL A 41 35.26 -8.50 5.67
C VAL A 41 36.32 -8.05 4.67
N ALA A 42 37.25 -8.93 4.35
CA ALA A 42 38.33 -8.69 3.38
C ALA A 42 39.10 -7.36 3.61
N GLY A 43 39.37 -7.03 4.88
CA GLY A 43 40.08 -5.81 5.26
C GLY A 43 39.25 -4.52 5.17
N ARG A 44 37.97 -4.62 4.90
CA ARG A 44 36.98 -3.48 4.90
C ARG A 44 36.13 -3.52 6.13
N GLU A 45 35.69 -2.33 6.52
CA GLU A 45 34.73 -2.11 7.59
C GLU A 45 33.45 -1.51 6.98
N VAL A 46 32.31 -2.18 7.18
CA VAL A 46 31.01 -1.81 6.60
C VAL A 46 30.02 -1.59 7.73
N ARG A 47 29.41 -0.40 7.77
CA ARG A 47 28.34 -0.11 8.73
C ARG A 47 27.00 -0.67 8.22
N VAL A 48 26.36 -1.51 9.04
CA VAL A 48 25.04 -2.10 8.74
C VAL A 48 24.05 -1.70 9.82
N ASP A 49 23.12 -0.81 9.48
CA ASP A 49 22.24 -0.21 10.47
C ASP A 49 20.79 -0.05 9.95
N CYS A 50 19.90 0.39 10.85
CA CYS A 50 18.51 0.70 10.56
C CYS A 50 18.35 2.20 10.29
N PHE A 51 17.83 2.55 9.10
CA PHE A 51 17.46 3.91 8.69
C PHE A 51 16.02 3.85 8.20
N GLY A 52 15.06 3.89 9.14
CA GLY A 52 13.64 3.79 8.83
C GLY A 52 13.12 5.04 8.14
N ILE A 53 12.41 4.87 7.01
CA ILE A 53 11.67 5.94 6.37
C ILE A 53 10.37 6.22 7.12
N GLY A 54 10.00 7.48 7.23
CA GLY A 54 8.72 7.95 7.78
C GLY A 54 7.89 8.68 6.73
N VAL A 55 6.75 9.17 7.17
CA VAL A 55 5.90 10.13 6.46
C VAL A 55 5.95 11.47 7.20
N ASP A 56 5.66 12.56 6.52
CA ASP A 56 5.54 13.88 7.14
C ASP A 56 4.16 14.00 7.82
N THR A 57 4.08 13.50 9.05
CA THR A 57 2.85 13.49 9.84
C THR A 57 2.37 14.91 10.14
N ALA A 58 3.27 15.89 10.30
CA ALA A 58 2.89 17.26 10.58
C ALA A 58 2.14 17.91 9.42
N THR A 59 2.60 17.68 8.20
CA THR A 59 1.91 18.14 6.98
C THR A 59 0.55 17.44 6.84
N LEU A 60 0.49 16.13 7.05
CA LEU A 60 -0.76 15.37 6.95
C LEU A 60 -1.78 15.79 8.01
N GLU A 61 -1.36 15.98 9.27
CA GLU A 61 -2.21 16.47 10.35
C GLU A 61 -2.76 17.89 10.06
N ALA A 62 -1.91 18.78 9.55
CA ALA A 62 -2.31 20.12 9.14
C ALA A 62 -3.39 20.09 8.05
N MET A 63 -3.19 19.24 7.02
CA MET A 63 -4.19 19.05 5.96
C MET A 63 -5.47 18.41 6.48
N ALA A 64 -5.38 17.40 7.34
CA ALA A 64 -6.54 16.69 7.89
C ALA A 64 -7.42 17.56 8.80
N THR A 65 -6.85 18.64 9.37
CA THR A 65 -7.56 19.59 10.22
C THR A 65 -8.04 20.85 9.47
N ASP A 66 -7.67 21.00 8.20
CA ASP A 66 -8.10 22.12 7.36
C ASP A 66 -9.60 22.00 7.05
N PRO A 67 -10.43 23.03 7.36
CA PRO A 67 -11.84 23.02 7.06
C PRO A 67 -12.18 22.78 5.59
N ALA A 68 -11.37 23.27 4.65
CA ALA A 68 -11.57 23.04 3.23
C ALA A 68 -11.36 21.56 2.86
N MET A 69 -10.38 20.89 3.48
CA MET A 69 -10.13 19.47 3.26
C MET A 69 -11.25 18.60 3.87
N ILE A 70 -11.74 18.96 5.06
CA ILE A 70 -12.88 18.30 5.70
C ILE A 70 -14.13 18.41 4.81
N GLU A 71 -14.39 19.58 4.23
CA GLU A 71 -15.48 19.76 3.29
C GLU A 71 -15.32 18.92 2.03
N ARG A 72 -14.10 18.87 1.46
CA ARG A 72 -13.81 18.03 0.31
C ARG A 72 -14.02 16.53 0.60
N ALA A 73 -13.67 16.08 1.79
CA ALA A 73 -13.95 14.71 2.23
C ALA A 73 -15.46 14.43 2.33
N ARG A 74 -16.24 15.42 2.77
CA ARG A 74 -17.73 15.35 2.78
C ARG A 74 -18.28 15.22 1.38
N GLU A 75 -17.80 16.05 0.43
CA GLU A 75 -18.18 15.98 -0.98
C GLU A 75 -17.85 14.61 -1.61
N VAL A 76 -16.69 14.03 -1.25
CA VAL A 76 -16.34 12.65 -1.65
C VAL A 76 -17.39 11.67 -1.16
N ARG A 77 -17.77 11.70 0.12
CA ARG A 77 -18.82 10.81 0.65
C ARG A 77 -20.17 11.00 -0.02
N GLU A 78 -20.56 12.23 -0.30
CA GLU A 78 -21.79 12.54 -1.04
C GLU A 78 -21.76 11.95 -2.46
N SER A 79 -20.62 12.07 -3.16
CA SER A 79 -20.48 11.50 -4.50
C SER A 79 -20.55 9.96 -4.52
N LEU A 80 -20.23 9.31 -3.38
CA LEU A 80 -20.36 7.88 -3.17
C LEU A 80 -21.78 7.45 -2.74
N GLY A 81 -22.72 8.39 -2.62
CA GLY A 81 -24.10 8.13 -2.19
C GLY A 81 -24.27 8.07 -0.67
N ASN A 82 -23.38 8.68 0.11
CA ASN A 82 -23.39 8.69 1.58
C ASN A 82 -23.53 7.29 2.21
N PRO A 83 -22.67 6.32 1.86
CA PRO A 83 -22.73 4.99 2.42
C PRO A 83 -22.47 5.02 3.94
N GLU A 84 -22.94 3.99 4.65
CA GLU A 84 -22.66 3.85 6.09
C GLU A 84 -21.18 3.61 6.36
N ARG A 85 -20.49 2.89 5.44
CA ARG A 85 -19.07 2.58 5.52
C ARG A 85 -18.37 2.72 4.18
N VAL A 86 -17.29 3.47 4.18
CA VAL A 86 -16.33 3.56 3.08
C VAL A 86 -15.09 2.76 3.44
N LEU A 87 -14.82 1.71 2.67
CA LEU A 87 -13.58 0.96 2.74
C LEU A 87 -12.63 1.54 1.68
N LEU A 88 -11.40 1.84 2.05
CA LEU A 88 -10.42 2.45 1.15
C LEU A 88 -9.17 1.58 1.02
N GLY A 89 -8.73 1.34 -0.20
CA GLY A 89 -7.42 0.78 -0.50
C GLY A 89 -6.64 1.74 -1.37
N VAL A 90 -5.41 2.03 -1.00
CA VAL A 90 -4.49 2.87 -1.79
C VAL A 90 -3.20 2.12 -2.02
N ASP A 91 -2.94 1.76 -3.26
CA ASP A 91 -1.74 1.01 -3.64
C ASP A 91 -1.30 1.37 -5.06
N ARG A 92 -0.03 1.14 -5.35
CA ARG A 92 0.39 1.00 -6.75
C ARG A 92 -0.22 -0.27 -7.33
N LEU A 93 -0.54 -0.28 -8.61
CA LEU A 93 -1.04 -1.47 -9.29
C LEU A 93 0.10 -2.51 -9.45
N ASP A 94 0.36 -3.24 -8.37
CA ASP A 94 1.45 -4.20 -8.25
C ASP A 94 0.91 -5.50 -7.61
N TYR A 95 1.30 -6.65 -8.16
CA TYR A 95 0.83 -7.96 -7.69
C TYR A 95 1.24 -8.26 -6.23
N THR A 96 2.30 -7.61 -5.71
CA THR A 96 2.75 -7.75 -4.32
C THR A 96 1.83 -7.08 -3.32
N LYS A 97 0.99 -6.13 -3.77
CA LYS A 97 0.07 -5.34 -2.93
C LYS A 97 -1.22 -6.09 -2.55
N GLY A 98 -1.43 -7.27 -3.12
CA GLY A 98 -2.54 -8.14 -2.72
C GLY A 98 -3.92 -7.71 -3.23
N LEU A 99 -4.01 -6.80 -4.24
CA LEU A 99 -5.28 -6.29 -4.76
C LEU A 99 -6.24 -7.41 -5.13
N ALA A 100 -5.80 -8.40 -5.90
CA ALA A 100 -6.65 -9.50 -6.33
C ALA A 100 -7.19 -10.35 -5.14
N ARG A 101 -6.47 -10.41 -4.01
CA ARG A 101 -6.95 -11.08 -2.79
C ARG A 101 -7.97 -10.22 -2.06
N ARG A 102 -7.71 -8.91 -1.97
CA ARG A 102 -8.65 -7.92 -1.41
C ARG A 102 -9.99 -7.96 -2.15
N LEU A 103 -9.97 -7.91 -3.49
CA LEU A 103 -11.18 -7.95 -4.29
C LEU A 103 -11.97 -9.25 -4.11
N ARG A 104 -11.29 -10.41 -4.02
CA ARG A 104 -11.95 -11.68 -3.73
C ARG A 104 -12.60 -11.68 -2.35
N ALA A 105 -11.89 -11.25 -1.32
CA ALA A 105 -12.45 -11.16 0.03
C ALA A 105 -13.64 -10.18 0.09
N PHE A 106 -13.57 -9.06 -0.63
CA PHE A 106 -14.69 -8.12 -0.71
C PHE A 106 -15.91 -8.76 -1.40
N ARG A 107 -15.71 -9.50 -2.51
CA ARG A 107 -16.76 -10.26 -3.18
C ARG A 107 -17.39 -11.31 -2.26
N GLU A 108 -16.58 -12.10 -1.57
CA GLU A 108 -17.05 -13.12 -0.61
C GLU A 108 -17.94 -12.50 0.49
N LEU A 109 -17.55 -11.32 1.02
CA LEU A 109 -18.35 -10.61 2.02
C LEU A 109 -19.70 -10.08 1.46
N LEU A 110 -19.76 -9.73 0.18
CA LEU A 110 -21.03 -9.40 -0.49
C LEU A 110 -21.89 -10.66 -0.70
N GLU A 111 -21.29 -11.76 -1.16
CA GLU A 111 -21.97 -13.08 -1.34
C GLU A 111 -22.57 -13.60 -0.05
N GLU A 112 -21.85 -13.45 1.08
CA GLU A 112 -22.31 -13.85 2.41
C GLU A 112 -23.34 -12.88 3.02
N GLY A 113 -23.66 -11.77 2.37
CA GLY A 113 -24.55 -10.73 2.89
C GLY A 113 -24.00 -9.96 4.09
N ARG A 114 -22.69 -10.06 4.37
CA ARG A 114 -22.00 -9.32 5.45
C ARG A 114 -21.74 -7.88 5.07
N LEU A 115 -21.58 -7.61 3.78
CA LEU A 115 -21.60 -6.28 3.19
C LEU A 115 -22.80 -6.17 2.25
N SER A 116 -23.32 -4.96 2.08
CA SER A 116 -24.46 -4.69 1.19
C SER A 116 -24.23 -3.41 0.40
N VAL A 117 -24.61 -3.43 -0.86
CA VAL A 117 -24.50 -2.28 -1.78
C VAL A 117 -25.33 -1.13 -1.25
N GLY A 118 -24.90 0.10 -1.48
CA GLY A 118 -25.52 1.31 -0.97
C GLY A 118 -25.16 1.63 0.49
N ARG A 119 -24.94 0.61 1.34
CA ARG A 119 -24.49 0.81 2.73
C ARG A 119 -22.95 0.73 2.87
N HIS A 120 -22.33 -0.11 2.07
CA HIS A 120 -20.87 -0.33 2.08
C HIS A 120 -20.33 -0.11 0.68
N VAL A 121 -19.26 0.64 0.56
CA VAL A 121 -18.58 0.88 -0.71
C VAL A 121 -17.07 0.66 -0.55
N LEU A 122 -16.45 0.01 -1.53
CA LEU A 122 -15.00 -0.07 -1.61
C LEU A 122 -14.51 0.97 -2.62
N VAL A 123 -13.63 1.86 -2.19
CA VAL A 123 -12.85 2.74 -3.07
C VAL A 123 -11.44 2.15 -3.17
N GLN A 124 -11.05 1.77 -4.36
CA GLN A 124 -9.71 1.25 -4.64
C GLN A 124 -8.95 2.22 -5.54
N VAL A 125 -8.01 2.93 -4.97
CA VAL A 125 -6.98 3.68 -5.72
C VAL A 125 -5.89 2.70 -6.13
N ALA A 126 -5.62 2.65 -7.44
CA ALA A 126 -4.57 1.81 -8.02
C ALA A 126 -3.66 2.70 -8.88
N GLU A 127 -2.61 3.25 -8.29
CA GLU A 127 -1.64 4.09 -8.98
C GLU A 127 -0.95 3.33 -10.12
N PRO A 128 -0.92 3.89 -11.34
CA PRO A 128 -0.23 3.28 -12.47
C PRO A 128 1.26 3.06 -12.15
N THR A 129 1.79 1.89 -12.52
CA THR A 129 3.20 1.58 -12.36
C THR A 129 3.66 0.59 -13.42
N ARG A 130 4.86 0.77 -13.96
CA ARG A 130 5.53 -0.18 -14.87
C ARG A 130 4.63 -0.68 -16.03
N GLU A 131 3.78 0.20 -16.60
CA GLU A 131 2.79 -0.14 -17.62
C GLU A 131 3.39 -0.79 -18.89
N ASN A 132 4.69 -0.54 -19.16
CA ASN A 132 5.42 -1.14 -20.27
C ASN A 132 5.93 -2.57 -20.00
N VAL A 133 5.67 -3.13 -18.81
CA VAL A 133 6.08 -4.50 -18.44
C VAL A 133 4.88 -5.41 -18.59
N ARG A 134 5.02 -6.47 -19.41
CA ARG A 134 3.95 -7.40 -19.76
C ARG A 134 3.21 -7.97 -18.55
N ASP A 135 3.93 -8.42 -17.52
CA ASP A 135 3.31 -9.02 -16.33
C ASP A 135 2.39 -8.03 -15.59
N TYR A 136 2.74 -6.72 -15.61
CA TYR A 136 1.93 -5.66 -15.02
C TYR A 136 0.69 -5.35 -15.86
N ALA A 137 0.80 -5.40 -17.19
CA ALA A 137 -0.35 -5.26 -18.09
C ALA A 137 -1.35 -6.41 -17.89
N GLU A 138 -0.87 -7.67 -17.88
CA GLU A 138 -1.70 -8.85 -17.62
C GLU A 138 -2.35 -8.80 -16.22
N PHE A 139 -1.64 -8.29 -15.22
CA PHE A 139 -2.19 -8.09 -13.88
C PHE A 139 -3.29 -7.03 -13.87
N ARG A 140 -3.09 -5.91 -14.57
CA ARG A 140 -4.10 -4.87 -14.77
C ARG A 140 -5.37 -5.43 -15.39
N ASP A 141 -5.27 -6.13 -16.53
CA ASP A 141 -6.42 -6.73 -17.20
C ASP A 141 -7.21 -7.67 -16.30
N ARG A 142 -6.49 -8.38 -15.43
CA ARG A 142 -7.11 -9.24 -14.41
C ARG A 142 -7.88 -8.44 -13.37
N ILE A 143 -7.31 -7.36 -12.85
CA ILE A 143 -7.97 -6.50 -11.85
C ILE A 143 -9.19 -5.83 -12.48
N ASP A 144 -9.07 -5.25 -13.68
CA ASP A 144 -10.15 -4.59 -14.40
C ASP A 144 -11.34 -5.55 -14.62
N ARG A 145 -11.07 -6.82 -14.98
CA ARG A 145 -12.09 -7.85 -15.11
C ARG A 145 -12.77 -8.16 -13.77
N MET A 146 -12.01 -8.34 -12.71
CA MET A 146 -12.57 -8.61 -11.36
C MET A 146 -13.46 -7.45 -10.88
N VAL A 147 -13.05 -6.20 -11.12
CA VAL A 147 -13.86 -5.01 -10.83
C VAL A 147 -15.16 -5.01 -11.63
N GLY A 148 -15.07 -5.31 -12.94
CA GLY A 148 -16.22 -5.41 -13.82
C GLY A 148 -17.22 -6.51 -13.37
N GLU A 149 -16.72 -7.69 -12.99
CA GLU A 149 -17.53 -8.79 -12.45
C GLU A 149 -18.22 -8.37 -11.14
N ILE A 150 -17.49 -7.82 -10.17
CA ILE A 150 -18.08 -7.39 -8.89
C ILE A 150 -19.17 -6.33 -9.10
N ASN A 151 -18.89 -5.31 -9.91
CA ASN A 151 -19.86 -4.26 -10.18
C ASN A 151 -21.06 -4.76 -11.03
N GLY A 152 -20.84 -5.72 -11.93
CA GLY A 152 -21.89 -6.31 -12.73
C GLY A 152 -22.81 -7.26 -11.94
N ASP A 153 -22.22 -8.07 -11.06
CA ASP A 153 -22.96 -9.08 -10.30
C ASP A 153 -23.76 -8.46 -9.12
N TYR A 154 -23.24 -7.39 -8.50
CA TYR A 154 -23.80 -6.81 -7.27
C TYR A 154 -24.27 -5.35 -7.43
N GLY A 155 -23.93 -4.67 -8.52
CA GLY A 155 -24.32 -3.28 -8.74
C GLY A 155 -25.82 -3.11 -8.93
N GLU A 156 -26.36 -2.01 -8.42
CA GLU A 156 -27.75 -1.58 -8.58
C GLU A 156 -27.80 -0.24 -9.32
N VAL A 157 -28.97 0.11 -9.85
CA VAL A 157 -29.14 1.41 -10.50
C VAL A 157 -28.93 2.53 -9.48
N GLY A 158 -27.88 3.33 -9.69
CA GLY A 158 -27.50 4.42 -8.79
C GLY A 158 -26.58 4.04 -7.64
N ALA A 159 -26.19 2.75 -7.51
CA ALA A 159 -25.25 2.31 -6.49
C ALA A 159 -24.33 1.19 -7.00
N VAL A 160 -23.03 1.39 -6.91
CA VAL A 160 -22.04 0.37 -7.22
C VAL A 160 -21.33 -0.08 -5.95
N PRO A 161 -21.00 -1.37 -5.80
CA PRO A 161 -20.29 -1.84 -4.63
C PRO A 161 -18.85 -1.31 -4.56
N MET A 162 -18.27 -0.93 -5.72
CA MET A 162 -16.87 -0.59 -5.80
C MET A 162 -16.57 0.51 -6.81
N HIS A 163 -15.77 1.50 -6.38
CA HIS A 163 -15.13 2.50 -7.25
C HIS A 163 -13.66 2.13 -7.43
N TYR A 164 -13.22 2.01 -8.68
CA TYR A 164 -11.85 1.69 -9.04
C TYR A 164 -11.21 2.87 -9.76
N LEU A 165 -10.17 3.46 -9.17
CA LEU A 165 -9.50 4.67 -9.61
C LEU A 165 -8.09 4.32 -10.09
N HIS A 166 -7.95 4.05 -11.40
CA HIS A 166 -6.66 3.75 -12.02
C HIS A 166 -6.09 5.00 -12.69
N ARG A 167 -5.62 5.93 -11.89
CA ARG A 167 -4.95 7.16 -12.31
C ARG A 167 -4.04 7.67 -11.20
N HIS A 168 -3.21 8.64 -11.53
CA HIS A 168 -2.44 9.36 -10.53
C HIS A 168 -3.35 10.26 -9.67
N HIS A 169 -3.04 10.32 -8.38
CA HIS A 169 -3.70 11.19 -7.41
C HIS A 169 -2.65 12.06 -6.72
N ASP A 170 -2.95 13.32 -6.53
CA ASP A 170 -2.16 14.20 -5.70
C ASP A 170 -2.41 13.97 -4.20
N LEU A 171 -1.60 14.59 -3.36
CA LEU A 171 -1.70 14.40 -1.91
C LEU A 171 -3.02 14.91 -1.35
N GLU A 172 -3.58 16.00 -1.89
CA GLU A 172 -4.85 16.56 -1.44
C GLU A 172 -6.02 15.63 -1.76
N GLU A 173 -6.02 15.02 -2.95
CA GLU A 173 -7.01 14.00 -3.32
C GLU A 173 -6.93 12.79 -2.39
N LEU A 174 -5.71 12.33 -2.07
CA LEU A 174 -5.52 11.18 -1.16
C LEU A 174 -5.98 11.51 0.26
N VAL A 175 -5.63 12.68 0.80
CA VAL A 175 -6.05 13.09 2.14
C VAL A 175 -7.58 13.21 2.22
N ALA A 176 -8.24 13.75 1.19
CA ALA A 176 -9.70 13.79 1.15
C ALA A 176 -10.32 12.38 1.18
N LEU A 177 -9.72 11.41 0.46
CA LEU A 177 -10.15 10.02 0.50
C LEU A 177 -9.88 9.36 1.86
N TYR A 178 -8.74 9.64 2.51
CA TYR A 178 -8.43 9.14 3.85
C TYR A 178 -9.45 9.63 4.87
N LEU A 179 -9.78 10.93 4.84
CA LEU A 179 -10.79 11.52 5.72
C LEU A 179 -12.22 11.01 5.45
N ALA A 180 -12.53 10.68 4.19
CA ALA A 180 -13.83 10.12 3.81
C ALA A 180 -13.97 8.65 4.22
N ALA A 181 -12.88 7.93 4.46
CA ALA A 181 -12.87 6.49 4.72
C ALA A 181 -13.16 6.16 6.19
N ASP A 182 -13.90 5.07 6.41
CA ASP A 182 -14.11 4.48 7.74
C ASP A 182 -13.10 3.36 8.03
N VAL A 183 -12.63 2.68 6.99
CA VAL A 183 -11.70 1.54 7.11
C VAL A 183 -10.65 1.62 6.02
N MET A 184 -9.38 1.67 6.43
CA MET A 184 -8.24 1.57 5.52
C MET A 184 -7.80 0.12 5.35
N LEU A 185 -7.69 -0.34 4.10
CA LEU A 185 -7.30 -1.71 3.76
C LEU A 185 -5.84 -1.76 3.29
N VAL A 186 -4.95 -2.21 4.15
CA VAL A 186 -3.54 -2.46 3.82
C VAL A 186 -3.30 -3.98 3.81
N THR A 187 -3.36 -4.58 2.63
CA THR A 187 -3.38 -6.05 2.47
C THR A 187 -2.23 -6.59 1.61
N ALA A 188 -1.11 -5.86 1.58
CA ALA A 188 0.06 -6.30 0.86
C ALA A 188 0.48 -7.71 1.28
N VAL A 189 0.74 -8.58 0.29
CA VAL A 189 1.21 -9.96 0.54
C VAL A 189 2.60 -9.96 1.13
N ARG A 190 3.43 -9.05 0.63
CA ARG A 190 4.79 -8.80 1.09
C ARG A 190 5.17 -7.36 0.78
N ASP A 191 5.52 -6.61 1.79
CA ASP A 191 6.01 -5.24 1.65
C ASP A 191 7.26 -5.03 2.54
N GLY A 192 8.21 -4.28 2.05
CA GLY A 192 9.41 -3.93 2.83
C GLY A 192 9.12 -2.80 3.83
N MET A 193 8.32 -1.84 3.37
CA MET A 193 7.77 -0.72 4.16
C MET A 193 6.58 -0.14 3.40
N ASN A 194 5.41 -0.20 4.01
CA ASN A 194 4.20 0.43 3.49
C ASN A 194 4.05 1.81 4.14
N LEU A 195 4.21 2.89 3.37
CA LEU A 195 4.08 4.24 3.89
C LEU A 195 2.61 4.65 4.07
N VAL A 196 1.73 4.17 3.19
CA VAL A 196 0.29 4.45 3.26
C VAL A 196 -0.33 4.05 4.60
N CYS A 197 0.17 3.00 5.26
CA CYS A 197 -0.30 2.61 6.59
C CYS A 197 0.19 3.52 7.72
N LYS A 198 1.06 4.51 7.40
CA LYS A 198 1.57 5.51 8.34
C LYS A 198 0.95 6.88 8.13
N GLU A 199 0.34 7.09 6.99
CA GLU A 199 -0.44 8.28 6.64
C GLU A 199 -1.82 8.26 7.34
#